data_a655364cdf5f64967ffcab088986692a
#
_entry.id   a655364cdf5f64967ffcab088986692a
#
_cell.length_a   1.000
_cell.length_b   1.000
_cell.length_c   1.000
_cell.angle_alpha   90.00
_cell.angle_beta   90.00
_cell.angle_gamma   90.00
#
_symmetry.space_group_name_H-M   'P 1'
#
loop_
_entity.id
_entity.type
_entity.pdbx_description
1 polymer ?
#
loop_
_entity_poly.entity_id
_entity_poly.type
_entity_poly.pdbx_seq_one_letter_code
_entity_poly.pdbx_strand_id
1 'polypeptide(L)'
;HTFYPTTFWATQGGDFTSTASATRAVGATGSYTWGSTSGMVADVQAWLDAPGQNHGWVIRSVETQLETAKRFATRENNTVANRPRLVVSYTPAAISGACCDASSCAITAPAACTAPDTYQGDGTTCSPNPCFVPTGACCTDQGTCSEISQAACVGAGGAYRGDGNSCT
;
A
#
# COMPACT_ATOMS: atom_id res chain seq x y z
N HIS A 1 24.96 1.06 29.03
CA HIS A 1 24.03 0.01 28.62
C HIS A 1 24.39 -0.44 27.21
N THR A 2 24.58 -1.73 27.02
CA THR A 2 24.90 -2.35 25.73
C THR A 2 23.58 -2.73 25.05
N PHE A 3 23.34 -2.28 23.83
CA PHE A 3 22.20 -2.73 23.02
C PHE A 3 22.47 -4.11 22.41
N TYR A 4 23.73 -4.34 22.02
CA TYR A 4 24.32 -5.64 21.69
C TYR A 4 25.73 -5.71 22.27
N PRO A 5 26.37 -6.88 22.38
CA PRO A 5 27.67 -7.04 23.05
C PRO A 5 28.77 -6.09 22.56
N THR A 6 28.60 -5.49 21.40
CA THR A 6 29.62 -4.65 20.75
C THR A 6 29.15 -3.24 20.36
N THR A 7 27.86 -2.91 20.58
CA THR A 7 27.31 -1.60 20.19
C THR A 7 26.77 -0.90 21.42
N PHE A 8 27.30 0.28 21.72
CA PHE A 8 26.86 1.13 22.85
C PHE A 8 26.00 2.27 22.33
N TRP A 9 25.04 2.69 23.12
CA TRP A 9 24.39 3.97 22.89
C TRP A 9 25.40 5.11 23.05
N ALA A 10 25.35 6.12 22.19
CA ALA A 10 26.20 7.28 22.28
C ALA A 10 25.86 8.12 23.51
N THR A 11 24.58 8.13 23.89
CA THR A 11 24.06 8.89 25.04
C THR A 11 23.65 7.95 26.17
N GLN A 12 24.03 8.28 27.41
CA GLN A 12 23.56 7.55 28.58
C GLN A 12 22.01 7.63 28.65
N GLY A 13 21.35 6.47 28.73
CA GLY A 13 19.89 6.37 28.78
C GLY A 13 19.26 6.07 27.42
N GLY A 14 20.01 6.15 26.33
CA GLY A 14 19.61 5.79 24.98
C GLY A 14 19.70 6.92 23.97
N ASP A 15 19.81 6.54 22.72
CA ASP A 15 19.77 7.46 21.58
C ASP A 15 18.32 7.50 21.05
N PHE A 16 17.66 8.64 21.21
CA PHE A 16 16.27 8.84 20.79
C PHE A 16 16.03 10.29 20.37
N THR A 17 14.99 10.52 19.60
CA THR A 17 14.54 11.88 19.25
C THR A 17 14.01 12.58 20.50
N SER A 18 14.52 13.77 20.81
CA SER A 18 14.16 14.52 22.01
C SER A 18 12.73 15.07 22.00
N THR A 19 12.18 15.33 20.81
CA THR A 19 10.81 15.80 20.65
C THR A 19 9.83 14.65 20.90
N ALA A 20 8.91 14.84 21.84
CA ALA A 20 7.91 13.82 22.16
C ALA A 20 6.85 13.72 21.05
N SER A 21 6.62 12.52 20.54
CA SER A 21 5.53 12.26 19.58
C SER A 21 4.16 12.44 20.22
N ALA A 22 4.02 12.12 21.51
CA ALA A 22 2.82 12.38 22.32
C ALA A 22 3.19 12.49 23.79
N THR A 23 2.36 13.19 24.56
CA THR A 23 2.50 13.31 26.02
C THR A 23 1.21 12.93 26.72
N ARG A 24 1.32 12.35 27.92
CA ARG A 24 0.18 11.97 28.76
C ARG A 24 0.54 12.06 30.24
N ALA A 25 -0.32 12.67 31.03
CA ALA A 25 -0.22 12.57 32.48
C ALA A 25 -0.60 11.16 32.94
N VAL A 26 0.27 10.53 33.73
CA VAL A 26 0.06 9.19 34.28
C VAL A 26 0.01 9.30 35.81
N GLY A 27 -1.16 9.07 36.38
CA GLY A 27 -1.43 9.15 37.81
C GLY A 27 -1.43 7.79 38.51
N ALA A 28 -2.63 7.39 39.00
CA ALA A 28 -2.85 6.13 39.69
C ALA A 28 -2.78 4.91 38.75
N THR A 29 -2.86 3.72 39.34
CA THR A 29 -2.93 2.47 38.55
C THR A 29 -4.14 2.47 37.64
N GLY A 30 -3.94 2.14 36.36
CA GLY A 30 -5.01 2.11 35.34
C GLY A 30 -4.47 1.96 33.94
N SER A 31 -5.39 1.99 32.98
CA SER A 31 -5.04 2.00 31.55
C SER A 31 -4.92 3.45 31.05
N TYR A 32 -3.89 3.70 30.27
CA TYR A 32 -3.62 5.01 29.71
C TYR A 32 -3.49 4.91 28.20
N THR A 33 -4.11 5.86 27.51
CA THR A 33 -4.04 5.97 26.05
C THR A 33 -3.35 7.27 25.67
N TRP A 34 -2.32 7.19 24.87
CA TRP A 34 -1.78 8.32 24.14
C TRP A 34 -2.65 8.50 22.90
N GLY A 35 -3.35 9.62 22.80
CA GLY A 35 -4.24 9.89 21.67
C GLY A 35 -3.48 10.04 20.36
N SER A 36 -4.21 10.02 19.27
CA SER A 36 -3.65 10.29 17.95
C SER A 36 -3.17 11.74 17.88
N THR A 37 -1.86 11.93 17.84
CA THR A 37 -1.20 13.23 17.64
C THR A 37 -0.56 13.27 16.26
N SER A 38 -0.29 14.47 15.74
CA SER A 38 0.45 14.61 14.48
C SER A 38 1.83 13.96 14.54
N GLY A 39 2.51 14.00 15.71
CA GLY A 39 3.80 13.34 15.90
C GLY A 39 3.68 11.82 15.78
N MET A 40 2.73 11.20 16.48
CA MET A 40 2.53 9.74 16.37
C MET A 40 2.12 9.30 14.96
N VAL A 41 1.29 10.08 14.27
CA VAL A 41 0.92 9.80 12.88
C VAL A 41 2.13 9.89 11.96
N ALA A 42 2.96 10.93 12.12
CA ALA A 42 4.18 11.09 11.34
C ALA A 42 5.18 9.95 11.56
N ASP A 43 5.35 9.48 12.81
CA ASP A 43 6.22 8.35 13.12
C ASP A 43 5.75 7.08 12.42
N VAL A 44 4.44 6.76 12.52
CA VAL A 44 3.88 5.56 11.88
C VAL A 44 3.99 5.65 10.36
N GLN A 45 3.74 6.82 9.77
CA GLN A 45 3.92 7.03 8.33
C GLN A 45 5.38 6.83 7.91
N ALA A 46 6.32 7.40 8.65
CA ALA A 46 7.75 7.23 8.38
C ALA A 46 8.19 5.76 8.46
N TRP A 47 7.61 4.97 9.36
CA TRP A 47 7.89 3.54 9.46
C TRP A 47 7.28 2.72 8.31
N LEU A 48 6.15 3.16 7.77
CA LEU A 48 5.57 2.55 6.56
C LEU A 48 6.43 2.86 5.33
N ASP A 49 6.91 4.10 5.21
CA ASP A 49 7.74 4.53 4.09
C ASP A 49 9.15 3.91 4.12
N ALA A 50 9.69 3.69 5.32
CA ALA A 50 11.01 3.11 5.55
C ALA A 50 11.00 2.10 6.73
N PRO A 51 10.51 0.86 6.54
CA PRO A 51 10.32 -0.11 7.63
C PRO A 51 11.59 -0.43 8.43
N GLY A 52 12.77 -0.35 7.80
CA GLY A 52 14.06 -0.54 8.45
C GLY A 52 14.40 0.53 9.49
N GLN A 53 13.71 1.66 9.50
CA GLN A 53 13.85 2.75 10.46
C GLN A 53 12.85 2.66 11.63
N ASN A 54 12.06 1.61 11.70
CA ASN A 54 11.14 1.40 12.81
C ASN A 54 11.88 0.88 14.04
N HIS A 55 12.27 1.80 14.89
CA HIS A 55 12.89 1.50 16.20
C HIS A 55 11.90 1.58 17.37
N GLY A 56 10.63 1.87 17.10
CA GLY A 56 9.56 1.98 18.08
C GLY A 56 9.59 3.28 18.86
N TRP A 57 8.76 3.34 19.90
CA TRP A 57 8.72 4.47 20.86
C TRP A 57 9.33 4.08 22.18
N VAL A 58 9.98 5.05 22.84
CA VAL A 58 10.40 4.97 24.22
C VAL A 58 9.44 5.79 25.11
N ILE A 59 9.03 5.21 26.24
CA ILE A 59 8.27 5.95 27.26
C ILE A 59 9.27 6.58 28.23
N ARG A 60 9.16 7.88 28.42
CA ARG A 60 9.99 8.65 29.34
C ARG A 60 9.14 9.47 30.29
N SER A 61 9.63 9.70 31.48
CA SER A 61 9.04 10.66 32.41
C SER A 61 10.05 11.72 32.81
N VAL A 62 9.56 12.82 33.37
CA VAL A 62 10.39 13.81 34.03
C VAL A 62 10.70 13.30 35.45
N GLU A 63 11.95 12.98 35.71
CA GLU A 63 12.40 12.42 37.00
C GLU A 63 12.95 13.50 37.96
N THR A 64 12.21 14.60 38.05
CA THR A 64 12.61 15.73 38.93
C THR A 64 12.11 15.59 40.37
N GLN A 65 11.22 14.65 40.63
CA GLN A 65 10.66 14.40 41.97
C GLN A 65 10.92 12.96 42.40
N LEU A 66 11.22 12.77 43.67
CA LEU A 66 11.36 11.43 44.24
C LEU A 66 10.01 10.70 44.31
N GLU A 67 10.06 9.35 44.32
CA GLU A 67 8.89 8.46 44.47
C GLU A 67 7.85 8.55 43.34
N THR A 68 8.26 8.99 42.16
CA THR A 68 7.35 9.10 40.99
C THR A 68 7.50 7.97 39.98
N ALA A 69 8.28 6.93 40.30
CA ALA A 69 8.49 5.79 39.41
C ALA A 69 7.17 5.14 39.00
N LYS A 70 7.03 4.85 37.71
CA LYS A 70 5.87 4.15 37.12
C LYS A 70 6.30 2.84 36.47
N ARG A 71 5.50 1.80 36.67
CA ARG A 71 5.69 0.49 36.04
C ARG A 71 4.58 0.27 35.02
N PHE A 72 4.97 -0.05 33.81
CA PHE A 72 4.05 -0.41 32.75
C PHE A 72 4.10 -1.92 32.49
N ALA A 73 2.97 -2.50 32.12
CA ALA A 73 2.92 -3.86 31.62
C ALA A 73 3.69 -3.93 30.30
N THR A 74 4.38 -5.05 30.08
CA THR A 74 5.10 -5.32 28.84
C THR A 74 4.27 -6.23 27.92
N ARG A 75 4.75 -6.47 26.70
CA ARG A 75 4.14 -7.43 25.76
C ARG A 75 4.11 -8.86 26.32
N GLU A 76 4.93 -9.16 27.31
CA GLU A 76 5.01 -10.47 27.97
C GLU A 76 4.04 -10.60 29.17
N ASN A 77 3.20 -9.61 29.43
CA ASN A 77 2.24 -9.70 30.53
C ASN A 77 1.31 -10.89 30.34
N ASN A 78 1.11 -11.69 31.40
CA ASN A 78 0.28 -12.88 31.36
C ASN A 78 -1.19 -12.58 31.01
N THR A 79 -1.67 -11.39 31.43
CA THR A 79 -3.01 -10.91 31.06
C THR A 79 -2.91 -10.14 29.74
N VAL A 80 -3.37 -10.71 28.66
CA VAL A 80 -3.27 -10.12 27.29
C VAL A 80 -3.89 -8.73 27.23
N ALA A 81 -5.00 -8.48 27.92
CA ALA A 81 -5.67 -7.19 27.96
C ALA A 81 -4.81 -6.03 28.53
N ASN A 82 -3.78 -6.37 29.33
CA ASN A 82 -2.87 -5.41 29.91
C ASN A 82 -1.65 -5.10 29.04
N ARG A 83 -1.47 -5.82 27.94
CA ARG A 83 -0.32 -5.60 27.05
C ARG A 83 -0.44 -4.28 26.30
N PRO A 84 0.67 -3.59 26.02
CA PRO A 84 0.66 -2.43 25.15
C PRO A 84 0.03 -2.76 23.81
N ARG A 85 -0.77 -1.84 23.28
CA ARG A 85 -1.46 -2.00 22.00
C ARG A 85 -1.35 -0.72 21.19
N LEU A 86 -0.95 -0.86 19.94
CA LEU A 86 -1.07 0.19 18.93
C LEU A 86 -2.34 -0.06 18.12
N VAL A 87 -3.15 0.98 17.96
CA VAL A 87 -4.31 0.97 17.07
C VAL A 87 -4.05 1.99 15.97
N VAL A 88 -4.09 1.53 14.73
CA VAL A 88 -3.90 2.36 13.54
C VAL A 88 -5.20 2.38 12.76
N SER A 89 -5.76 3.57 12.54
CA SER A 89 -6.84 3.80 11.60
C SER A 89 -6.26 4.41 10.34
N TYR A 90 -6.58 3.84 9.20
CA TYR A 90 -6.06 4.30 7.92
C TYR A 90 -7.16 4.23 6.85
N THR A 91 -7.04 5.10 5.86
CA THR A 91 -7.82 5.00 4.64
C THR A 91 -6.95 4.30 3.60
N PRO A 92 -7.37 3.14 3.07
CA PRO A 92 -6.63 2.49 2.00
C PRO A 92 -6.50 3.44 0.80
N ALA A 93 -5.37 3.38 0.09
CA ALA A 93 -5.26 4.05 -1.20
C ALA A 93 -6.38 3.53 -2.11
N ALA A 94 -7.02 4.44 -2.84
CA ALA A 94 -7.98 4.02 -3.85
C ALA A 94 -7.24 3.20 -4.91
N ILE A 95 -7.60 1.93 -5.00
CA ILE A 95 -7.09 1.07 -6.07
C ILE A 95 -7.74 1.49 -7.37
N SER A 96 -6.94 1.63 -8.41
CA SER A 96 -7.40 1.92 -9.77
C SER A 96 -6.52 1.21 -10.77
N GLY A 97 -7.06 1.00 -11.97
CA GLY A 97 -6.35 0.35 -13.06
C GLY A 97 -6.99 0.69 -14.40
N ALA A 98 -6.39 0.17 -15.45
CA ALA A 98 -6.90 0.36 -16.80
C ALA A 98 -8.24 -0.36 -16.99
N CYS A 99 -9.21 0.36 -17.48
CA CYS A 99 -10.51 -0.12 -17.90
C CYS A 99 -10.62 0.02 -19.42
N CYS A 100 -10.88 -1.06 -20.11
CA CYS A 100 -10.94 -1.13 -21.58
C CYS A 100 -12.38 -1.11 -22.07
N ASP A 101 -12.72 -0.07 -22.84
CA ASP A 101 -13.91 0.00 -23.66
C ASP A 101 -13.47 -0.15 -25.12
N ALA A 102 -13.70 -1.31 -25.72
CA ALA A 102 -13.23 -1.68 -27.06
C ALA A 102 -11.72 -1.40 -27.25
N SER A 103 -11.35 -0.24 -27.78
CA SER A 103 -9.95 0.17 -27.99
C SER A 103 -9.53 1.37 -27.12
N SER A 104 -10.46 1.94 -26.39
CA SER A 104 -10.18 3.06 -25.48
C SER A 104 -9.75 2.57 -24.11
N CYS A 105 -9.00 3.39 -23.39
CA CYS A 105 -8.50 3.07 -22.06
C CYS A 105 -8.71 4.26 -21.13
N ALA A 106 -9.28 3.99 -19.96
CA ALA A 106 -9.43 4.96 -18.89
C ALA A 106 -8.93 4.36 -17.56
N ILE A 107 -8.31 5.16 -16.72
CA ILE A 107 -7.94 4.72 -15.37
C ILE A 107 -9.15 4.91 -14.45
N THR A 108 -9.67 3.82 -13.94
CA THR A 108 -10.85 3.83 -13.06
C THR A 108 -10.68 2.88 -11.88
N ALA A 109 -11.52 3.05 -10.85
CA ALA A 109 -11.66 2.03 -9.82
C ALA A 109 -12.36 0.76 -10.39
N PRO A 110 -12.08 -0.45 -9.85
CA PRO A 110 -12.70 -1.69 -10.33
C PRO A 110 -14.22 -1.63 -10.40
N ALA A 111 -14.86 -1.02 -9.42
CA ALA A 111 -16.31 -0.89 -9.36
C ALA A 111 -16.90 0.09 -10.39
N ALA A 112 -16.07 0.96 -10.98
CA ALA A 112 -16.49 1.91 -12.02
C ALA A 112 -16.26 1.37 -13.44
N CYS A 113 -15.50 0.27 -13.58
CA CYS A 113 -15.31 -0.44 -14.85
C CYS A 113 -16.40 -1.50 -14.98
N THR A 114 -17.51 -1.14 -15.60
CA THR A 114 -18.70 -2.00 -15.70
C THR A 114 -18.85 -2.57 -17.10
N ALA A 115 -19.43 -3.77 -17.20
CA ALA A 115 -19.67 -4.41 -18.49
C ALA A 115 -20.43 -3.47 -19.47
N PRO A 116 -20.06 -3.45 -20.77
CA PRO A 116 -19.18 -4.41 -21.46
C PRO A 116 -17.67 -4.19 -21.28
N ASP A 117 -17.27 -3.16 -20.52
CA ASP A 117 -15.88 -2.82 -20.33
C ASP A 117 -15.13 -3.88 -19.50
N THR A 118 -13.82 -3.98 -19.72
CA THR A 118 -12.99 -4.97 -19.04
C THR A 118 -11.92 -4.33 -18.20
N TYR A 119 -11.93 -4.59 -16.88
CA TYR A 119 -10.91 -4.14 -15.95
C TYR A 119 -9.65 -5.00 -16.07
N GLN A 120 -8.50 -4.36 -16.27
CA GLN A 120 -7.21 -5.02 -16.51
C GLN A 120 -6.44 -5.32 -15.22
N GLY A 121 -6.96 -4.95 -14.06
CA GLY A 121 -6.33 -5.15 -12.75
C GLY A 121 -5.75 -3.89 -12.13
N ASP A 122 -5.55 -3.97 -10.82
CA ASP A 122 -5.06 -2.85 -10.01
C ASP A 122 -3.64 -2.45 -10.41
N GLY A 123 -3.38 -1.15 -10.47
CA GLY A 123 -2.07 -0.60 -10.82
C GLY A 123 -1.72 -0.66 -12.30
N THR A 124 -2.58 -1.22 -13.16
CA THR A 124 -2.38 -1.18 -14.61
C THR A 124 -2.58 0.24 -15.15
N THR A 125 -1.87 0.57 -16.22
CA THR A 125 -1.89 1.90 -16.81
C THR A 125 -2.39 1.86 -18.24
N CYS A 126 -2.82 3.02 -18.76
CA CYS A 126 -3.21 3.17 -20.16
C CYS A 126 -2.03 3.51 -21.08
N SER A 127 -0.81 3.44 -20.59
CA SER A 127 0.40 3.68 -21.41
C SER A 127 1.49 2.64 -21.09
N PRO A 128 1.83 1.71 -22.01
CA PRO A 128 1.14 1.51 -23.30
C PRO A 128 -0.33 1.10 -23.14
N ASN A 129 -1.17 1.38 -24.14
CA ASN A 129 -2.60 1.08 -24.05
C ASN A 129 -2.86 -0.45 -24.06
N PRO A 130 -3.30 -1.06 -22.94
CA PRO A 130 -3.54 -2.49 -22.85
C PRO A 130 -4.83 -2.92 -23.57
N CYS A 131 -5.66 -1.97 -23.95
CA CYS A 131 -6.94 -2.22 -24.63
C CYS A 131 -6.79 -2.28 -26.14
N PHE A 132 -5.62 -1.93 -26.66
CA PHE A 132 -5.37 -1.96 -28.08
C PHE A 132 -5.31 -3.41 -28.57
N VAL A 133 -6.25 -3.81 -29.39
CA VAL A 133 -6.25 -5.09 -30.08
C VAL A 133 -5.74 -4.85 -31.48
N PRO A 134 -4.55 -5.34 -31.83
CA PRO A 134 -4.03 -5.18 -33.17
C PRO A 134 -4.99 -5.80 -34.21
N THR A 135 -5.20 -5.11 -35.33
CA THR A 135 -5.98 -5.62 -36.48
C THR A 135 -5.07 -5.80 -37.68
N GLY A 136 -5.44 -6.68 -38.54
CA GLY A 136 -4.77 -6.95 -39.81
C GLY A 136 -5.68 -7.62 -40.81
N ALA A 137 -5.21 -7.78 -42.03
CA ALA A 137 -5.99 -8.37 -43.10
C ALA A 137 -6.37 -9.81 -42.76
N CYS A 138 -7.66 -10.08 -42.82
CA CYS A 138 -8.28 -11.40 -42.74
C CYS A 138 -8.91 -11.77 -44.07
N CYS A 139 -8.43 -12.84 -44.72
CA CYS A 139 -8.93 -13.31 -46.00
C CYS A 139 -9.75 -14.58 -45.77
N THR A 140 -10.95 -14.60 -46.34
CA THR A 140 -11.80 -15.81 -46.37
C THR A 140 -11.64 -16.58 -47.67
N ASP A 141 -12.01 -17.84 -47.66
CA ASP A 141 -11.98 -18.70 -48.88
C ASP A 141 -12.91 -18.20 -49.99
N GLN A 142 -13.82 -17.28 -49.65
CA GLN A 142 -14.73 -16.66 -50.60
C GLN A 142 -14.16 -15.39 -51.25
N GLY A 143 -12.88 -15.12 -51.04
CA GLY A 143 -12.20 -13.96 -51.62
C GLY A 143 -12.54 -12.62 -50.97
N THR A 144 -13.18 -12.61 -49.79
CA THR A 144 -13.42 -11.39 -49.04
C THR A 144 -12.24 -11.10 -48.09
N CYS A 145 -11.89 -9.83 -47.97
CA CYS A 145 -10.88 -9.39 -47.04
C CYS A 145 -11.44 -8.27 -46.13
N SER A 146 -11.13 -8.35 -44.85
CA SER A 146 -11.49 -7.35 -43.85
C SER A 146 -10.36 -7.15 -42.83
N GLU A 147 -10.23 -5.96 -42.29
CA GLU A 147 -9.21 -5.65 -41.26
C GLU A 147 -9.84 -5.87 -39.90
N ILE A 148 -9.50 -7.00 -39.27
CA ILE A 148 -10.04 -7.43 -37.98
C ILE A 148 -8.92 -8.05 -37.12
N SER A 149 -9.17 -8.29 -35.83
CA SER A 149 -8.22 -8.96 -34.97
C SER A 149 -7.99 -10.43 -35.38
N GLN A 150 -6.83 -10.97 -35.04
CA GLN A 150 -6.51 -12.38 -35.29
C GLN A 150 -7.58 -13.31 -34.70
N ALA A 151 -8.03 -13.06 -33.47
CA ALA A 151 -9.04 -13.89 -32.82
C ALA A 151 -10.38 -13.89 -33.59
N ALA A 152 -10.83 -12.72 -34.07
CA ALA A 152 -12.04 -12.58 -34.87
C ALA A 152 -11.90 -13.25 -36.24
N CYS A 153 -10.73 -13.15 -36.88
CA CYS A 153 -10.42 -13.78 -38.13
C CYS A 153 -10.47 -15.32 -38.05
N VAL A 154 -9.81 -15.88 -37.04
CA VAL A 154 -9.81 -17.33 -36.80
C VAL A 154 -11.22 -17.83 -36.46
N GLY A 155 -11.95 -17.06 -35.62
CA GLY A 155 -13.35 -17.39 -35.28
C GLY A 155 -14.31 -17.37 -36.50
N ALA A 156 -14.01 -16.58 -37.52
CA ALA A 156 -14.71 -16.53 -38.77
C ALA A 156 -14.22 -17.55 -39.83
N GLY A 157 -13.24 -18.39 -39.49
CA GLY A 157 -12.64 -19.37 -40.39
C GLY A 157 -11.75 -18.75 -41.46
N GLY A 158 -11.29 -17.52 -41.28
CA GLY A 158 -10.41 -16.81 -42.22
C GLY A 158 -8.92 -17.03 -41.96
N ALA A 159 -8.11 -16.69 -42.94
CA ALA A 159 -6.65 -16.69 -42.87
C ALA A 159 -6.15 -15.30 -42.48
N TYR A 160 -5.61 -15.17 -41.26
CA TYR A 160 -5.04 -13.93 -40.77
C TYR A 160 -3.65 -13.68 -41.36
N ARG A 161 -3.40 -12.49 -41.88
CA ARG A 161 -2.15 -12.12 -42.57
C ARG A 161 -1.16 -11.37 -41.72
N GLY A 162 -1.45 -11.18 -40.43
CA GLY A 162 -0.60 -10.46 -39.46
C GLY A 162 -1.06 -9.04 -39.20
N ASP A 163 -0.65 -8.55 -38.01
CA ASP A 163 -1.02 -7.22 -37.53
C ASP A 163 -0.52 -6.12 -38.46
N GLY A 164 -1.32 -5.08 -38.66
CA GLY A 164 -0.98 -3.93 -39.47
C GLY A 164 -1.01 -4.17 -41.00
N ASN A 165 -1.25 -5.37 -41.47
CA ASN A 165 -1.42 -5.64 -42.90
C ASN A 165 -2.82 -5.22 -43.33
N SER A 166 -2.91 -4.51 -44.45
CA SER A 166 -4.16 -4.05 -45.01
C SER A 166 -4.68 -5.00 -46.10
N CYS A 167 -5.98 -4.92 -46.35
CA CYS A 167 -6.63 -5.57 -47.47
C CYS A 167 -6.33 -4.78 -48.75
N THR A 168 -5.39 -5.27 -49.57
CA THR A 168 -5.04 -4.72 -50.89
C THR A 168 -5.47 -5.68 -51.99
#